data_fd8391ad40e14e3d08587dd67d74f30f
#
_entry.id   fd8391ad40e14e3d08587dd67d74f30f
#
_cell.length_a   1.000
_cell.length_b   1.000
_cell.length_c   1.000
_cell.angle_alpha   90.00
_cell.angle_beta   90.00
_cell.angle_gamma   90.00
#
_symmetry.space_group_name_H-M   'P 1'
#
loop_
_entity.id
_entity.type
_entity.pdbx_description
1 polymer ?
#
loop_
_entity_poly.entity_id
_entity_poly.type
_entity_poly.pdbx_seq_one_letter_code
_entity_poly.pdbx_strand_id
1 'polypeptide(L)'
;MTMNDNDRVPVLGAGADRAGNDPGRLAEYEARTRNPLDLLALATLWLVVVPWWDFGHEAKWVALAFRVALSVVYGVDLAIRSALAPRHVHYALTHPVALASVLYPPVRVLFSIRLVRSMFRRGHLTRFLTAAAVLVLDGAVIVYLFERHASGSNIHTLGDAVWWSFVTVTTVGYGDFYPVTAGGRVTACCIMGTGLLTLAVVTAQVASSFVAQGPSRARPALEDEAARREVTMAELDQRLARIEHLLTVAQPGNAPGASDGD
;
A
#
# COMPACT_ATOMS: atom_id res chain seq x y z
N MET A 1 -62.69 -24.24 -14.03
CA MET A 1 -61.65 -23.44 -14.70
C MET A 1 -60.32 -24.08 -14.36
N THR A 2 -59.85 -24.92 -15.26
CA THR A 2 -58.76 -25.90 -15.13
C THR A 2 -57.42 -25.19 -15.22
N MET A 3 -56.64 -25.27 -14.18
CA MET A 3 -55.27 -24.75 -14.13
C MET A 3 -54.34 -25.69 -14.85
N ASN A 4 -53.69 -25.17 -15.88
CA ASN A 4 -52.85 -25.91 -16.85
C ASN A 4 -51.51 -26.28 -16.20
N ASP A 5 -51.20 -27.59 -16.18
CA ASP A 5 -50.06 -28.23 -15.50
C ASP A 5 -48.77 -28.21 -16.34
N ASN A 6 -48.61 -27.19 -17.22
CA ASN A 6 -47.51 -27.19 -18.22
C ASN A 6 -46.40 -26.12 -18.02
N ASP A 7 -46.36 -25.44 -16.85
CA ASP A 7 -45.27 -24.43 -16.56
C ASP A 7 -44.21 -24.94 -15.58
N ARG A 8 -43.98 -26.24 -15.50
CA ARG A 8 -42.81 -26.76 -14.84
C ARG A 8 -41.63 -26.73 -15.85
N VAL A 9 -40.95 -25.56 -15.92
CA VAL A 9 -39.61 -25.49 -16.48
C VAL A 9 -38.72 -26.44 -15.68
N PRO A 10 -38.14 -27.47 -16.27
CA PRO A 10 -37.19 -28.31 -15.57
C PRO A 10 -35.96 -27.45 -15.25
N VAL A 11 -35.70 -27.24 -13.97
CA VAL A 11 -34.39 -26.77 -13.48
C VAL A 11 -33.41 -27.89 -13.79
N LEU A 12 -32.94 -27.88 -15.05
CA LEU A 12 -31.87 -28.73 -15.51
C LEU A 12 -30.58 -28.37 -14.76
N GLY A 13 -30.19 -29.25 -13.86
CA GLY A 13 -28.81 -29.56 -13.57
C GLY A 13 -27.96 -28.36 -13.13
N ALA A 14 -27.99 -28.02 -11.84
CA ALA A 14 -26.78 -27.58 -11.18
C ALA A 14 -25.76 -28.71 -11.37
N GLY A 15 -25.15 -28.74 -12.56
CA GLY A 15 -24.03 -29.60 -12.87
C GLY A 15 -22.94 -29.33 -11.85
N ALA A 16 -22.44 -30.40 -11.26
CA ALA A 16 -21.28 -30.44 -10.40
C ALA A 16 -20.16 -29.59 -11.03
N ASP A 17 -20.12 -28.30 -10.72
CA ASP A 17 -19.00 -27.44 -11.02
C ASP A 17 -17.82 -27.99 -10.25
N ARG A 18 -16.87 -28.50 -11.05
CA ARG A 18 -15.62 -29.08 -10.64
C ARG A 18 -15.00 -28.23 -9.55
N ALA A 19 -14.82 -28.81 -8.37
CA ALA A 19 -14.35 -28.21 -7.12
C ALA A 19 -12.92 -27.61 -7.14
N GLY A 20 -12.51 -27.00 -8.25
CA GLY A 20 -11.18 -26.45 -8.47
C GLY A 20 -11.12 -25.01 -9.00
N ASN A 21 -12.21 -24.47 -9.52
CA ASN A 21 -12.16 -23.23 -10.33
C ASN A 21 -12.98 -22.07 -9.70
N ASP A 22 -12.66 -21.73 -8.45
CA ASP A 22 -13.31 -20.63 -7.74
C ASP A 22 -12.47 -19.33 -7.88
N PRO A 23 -12.95 -18.32 -8.65
CA PRO A 23 -12.24 -17.05 -8.80
C PRO A 23 -12.01 -16.33 -7.47
N GLY A 24 -12.82 -16.61 -6.44
CA GLY A 24 -12.62 -16.10 -5.09
C GLY A 24 -11.35 -16.65 -4.44
N ARG A 25 -11.08 -17.93 -4.60
CA ARG A 25 -9.86 -18.58 -4.07
C ARG A 25 -8.59 -18.06 -4.73
N LEU A 26 -8.62 -17.79 -6.03
CA LEU A 26 -7.48 -17.19 -6.73
C LEU A 26 -7.19 -15.79 -6.19
N ALA A 27 -8.21 -14.95 -6.03
CA ALA A 27 -8.07 -13.60 -5.51
C ALA A 27 -7.54 -13.58 -4.07
N GLU A 28 -8.01 -14.49 -3.21
CA GLU A 28 -7.54 -14.64 -1.84
C GLU A 28 -6.08 -15.11 -1.78
N TYR A 29 -5.72 -16.11 -2.57
CA TYR A 29 -4.34 -16.58 -2.69
C TYR A 29 -3.41 -15.48 -3.18
N GLU A 30 -3.79 -14.75 -4.24
CA GLU A 30 -3.02 -13.63 -4.75
C GLU A 30 -2.84 -12.51 -3.71
N ALA A 31 -3.88 -12.18 -2.96
CA ALA A 31 -3.80 -11.18 -1.91
C ALA A 31 -2.82 -11.58 -0.78
N ARG A 32 -2.77 -12.87 -0.45
CA ARG A 32 -1.93 -13.40 0.62
C ARG A 32 -0.47 -13.56 0.21
N THR A 33 -0.22 -14.06 -1.01
CA THR A 33 1.15 -14.40 -1.46
C THR A 33 1.89 -13.25 -2.12
N ARG A 34 1.18 -12.23 -2.59
CA ARG A 34 1.73 -11.11 -3.35
C ARG A 34 2.80 -10.33 -2.57
N ASN A 35 2.51 -9.94 -1.32
CA ASN A 35 3.45 -9.14 -0.52
C ASN A 35 4.75 -9.89 -0.18
N PRO A 36 4.71 -11.14 0.34
CA PRO A 36 5.96 -11.86 0.65
C PRO A 36 6.80 -12.15 -0.60
N LEU A 37 6.16 -12.44 -1.74
CA LEU A 37 6.90 -12.70 -2.99
C LEU A 37 7.52 -11.42 -3.56
N ASP A 38 6.88 -10.26 -3.41
CA ASP A 38 7.43 -8.98 -3.84
C ASP A 38 8.61 -8.56 -2.94
N LEU A 39 8.53 -8.80 -1.62
CA LEU A 39 9.66 -8.59 -0.69
C LEU A 39 10.82 -9.56 -0.97
N LEU A 40 10.52 -10.83 -1.29
CA LEU A 40 11.54 -11.80 -1.68
C LEU A 40 12.25 -11.38 -2.96
N ALA A 41 11.51 -10.88 -3.96
CA ALA A 41 12.10 -10.34 -5.19
C ALA A 41 13.02 -9.14 -4.89
N LEU A 42 12.61 -8.26 -3.98
CA LEU A 42 13.39 -7.11 -3.55
C LEU A 42 14.69 -7.56 -2.87
N ALA A 43 14.61 -8.49 -1.92
CA ALA A 43 15.76 -9.03 -1.18
C ALA A 43 16.78 -9.79 -2.06
N THR A 44 16.45 -10.05 -3.32
CA THR A 44 17.31 -10.75 -4.27
C THR A 44 17.82 -9.87 -5.40
N LEU A 45 17.62 -8.55 -5.29
CA LEU A 45 18.02 -7.58 -6.30
C LEU A 45 19.56 -7.58 -6.51
N TRP A 46 20.33 -7.86 -5.46
CA TRP A 46 21.79 -7.96 -5.54
C TRP A 46 22.29 -9.01 -6.56
N LEU A 47 21.51 -10.07 -6.81
CA LEU A 47 21.84 -11.08 -7.83
C LEU A 47 21.85 -10.54 -9.27
N VAL A 48 21.26 -9.38 -9.52
CA VAL A 48 21.26 -8.70 -10.82
C VAL A 48 22.45 -7.79 -10.97
N VAL A 49 22.74 -7.05 -9.89
CA VAL A 49 23.69 -5.92 -9.91
C VAL A 49 25.13 -6.42 -9.87
N VAL A 50 25.36 -7.54 -9.20
CA VAL A 50 26.74 -8.05 -9.02
C VAL A 50 27.18 -8.88 -10.22
N PRO A 51 28.31 -8.53 -10.87
CA PRO A 51 28.85 -9.25 -12.01
C PRO A 51 29.25 -10.68 -11.64
N TRP A 52 28.76 -11.65 -12.37
CA TRP A 52 28.98 -13.09 -12.12
C TRP A 52 30.45 -13.53 -12.23
N TRP A 53 31.25 -12.78 -12.97
CA TRP A 53 32.68 -13.11 -13.20
C TRP A 53 33.58 -12.80 -11.99
N ASP A 54 33.11 -11.93 -11.08
CA ASP A 54 33.86 -11.55 -9.88
C ASP A 54 33.76 -12.56 -8.72
N PHE A 55 32.83 -13.53 -8.84
CA PHE A 55 32.70 -14.58 -7.84
C PHE A 55 33.78 -15.65 -7.99
N GLY A 56 34.41 -16.06 -6.89
CA GLY A 56 35.21 -17.29 -6.82
C GLY A 56 34.36 -18.53 -7.18
N HIS A 57 35.01 -19.63 -7.55
CA HIS A 57 34.36 -20.83 -8.06
C HIS A 57 33.24 -21.35 -7.12
N GLU A 58 33.51 -21.40 -5.83
CA GLU A 58 32.53 -21.83 -4.81
C GLU A 58 31.31 -20.89 -4.74
N ALA A 59 31.58 -19.58 -4.75
CA ALA A 59 30.49 -18.59 -4.65
C ALA A 59 29.54 -18.59 -5.87
N LYS A 60 30.03 -18.95 -7.06
CA LYS A 60 29.20 -19.12 -8.27
C LYS A 60 28.17 -20.23 -8.09
N TRP A 61 28.55 -21.36 -7.52
CA TRP A 61 27.62 -22.46 -7.28
C TRP A 61 26.55 -22.11 -6.25
N VAL A 62 26.93 -21.42 -5.17
CA VAL A 62 25.99 -20.95 -4.16
C VAL A 62 24.99 -19.95 -4.76
N ALA A 63 25.47 -18.98 -5.54
CA ALA A 63 24.60 -18.01 -6.20
C ALA A 63 23.67 -18.66 -7.24
N LEU A 64 24.19 -19.64 -8.00
CA LEU A 64 23.38 -20.42 -8.94
C LEU A 64 22.31 -21.26 -8.22
N ALA A 65 22.67 -21.96 -7.15
CA ALA A 65 21.73 -22.75 -6.36
C ALA A 65 20.62 -21.87 -5.76
N PHE A 66 20.98 -20.70 -5.25
CA PHE A 66 20.02 -19.72 -4.73
C PHE A 66 19.09 -19.19 -5.82
N ARG A 67 19.61 -18.89 -7.01
CA ARG A 67 18.83 -18.48 -8.17
C ARG A 67 17.84 -19.56 -8.61
N VAL A 68 18.29 -20.82 -8.67
CA VAL A 68 17.44 -21.97 -9.02
C VAL A 68 16.35 -22.15 -7.98
N ALA A 69 16.67 -22.07 -6.68
CA ALA A 69 15.67 -22.15 -5.61
C ALA A 69 14.59 -21.06 -5.73
N LEU A 70 14.98 -19.82 -6.05
CA LEU A 70 14.04 -18.73 -6.30
C LEU A 70 13.15 -18.99 -7.53
N SER A 71 13.77 -19.46 -8.64
CA SER A 71 12.99 -19.82 -9.84
C SER A 71 11.97 -20.91 -9.55
N VAL A 72 12.30 -21.88 -8.71
CA VAL A 72 11.37 -22.92 -8.25
C VAL A 72 10.23 -22.32 -7.42
N VAL A 73 10.53 -21.42 -6.47
CA VAL A 73 9.48 -20.75 -5.66
C VAL A 73 8.52 -19.98 -6.56
N TYR A 74 9.01 -19.18 -7.51
CA TYR A 74 8.15 -18.45 -8.44
C TYR A 74 7.42 -19.37 -9.43
N GLY A 75 8.06 -20.47 -9.84
CA GLY A 75 7.43 -21.50 -10.67
C GLY A 75 6.26 -22.18 -9.97
N VAL A 76 6.43 -22.53 -8.68
CA VAL A 76 5.37 -23.10 -7.85
C VAL A 76 4.23 -22.10 -7.64
N ASP A 77 4.53 -20.82 -7.37
CA ASP A 77 3.52 -19.77 -7.27
C ASP A 77 2.71 -19.62 -8.57
N LEU A 78 3.40 -19.60 -9.71
CA LEU A 78 2.75 -19.54 -11.03
C LEU A 78 1.90 -20.79 -11.31
N ALA A 79 2.39 -21.97 -10.96
CA ALA A 79 1.66 -23.23 -11.11
C ALA A 79 0.37 -23.26 -10.26
N ILE A 80 0.44 -22.81 -9.00
CA ILE A 80 -0.74 -22.74 -8.12
C ILE A 80 -1.75 -21.73 -8.68
N ARG A 81 -1.32 -20.55 -9.12
CA ARG A 81 -2.20 -19.54 -9.74
C ARG A 81 -2.84 -20.05 -11.02
N SER A 82 -2.07 -20.72 -11.87
CA SER A 82 -2.61 -21.30 -13.09
C SER A 82 -3.60 -22.43 -12.81
N ALA A 83 -3.37 -23.24 -11.78
CA ALA A 83 -4.29 -24.31 -11.33
C ALA A 83 -5.61 -23.77 -10.77
N LEU A 84 -5.59 -22.59 -10.13
CA LEU A 84 -6.79 -21.92 -9.61
C LEU A 84 -7.52 -21.07 -10.66
N ALA A 85 -6.89 -20.80 -11.81
CA ALA A 85 -7.47 -19.99 -12.87
C ALA A 85 -8.40 -20.82 -13.77
N PRO A 86 -9.51 -20.23 -14.31
CA PRO A 86 -10.47 -20.95 -15.16
C PRO A 86 -9.88 -21.51 -16.48
N ARG A 87 -8.79 -20.90 -16.96
CA ARG A 87 -8.08 -21.30 -18.20
C ARG A 87 -6.58 -21.36 -17.92
N HIS A 88 -6.10 -22.53 -17.44
CA HIS A 88 -4.74 -22.73 -16.93
C HIS A 88 -3.62 -22.24 -17.84
N VAL A 89 -3.61 -22.67 -19.11
CA VAL A 89 -2.54 -22.33 -20.09
C VAL A 89 -2.65 -20.86 -20.53
N HIS A 90 -3.87 -20.37 -20.73
CA HIS A 90 -4.09 -18.98 -21.15
C HIS A 90 -3.67 -17.99 -20.04
N TYR A 91 -3.91 -18.31 -18.77
CA TYR A 91 -3.46 -17.50 -17.64
C TYR A 91 -1.93 -17.36 -17.60
N ALA A 92 -1.19 -18.45 -17.74
CA ALA A 92 0.27 -18.44 -17.75
C ALA A 92 0.84 -17.60 -18.92
N LEU A 93 0.26 -17.70 -20.10
CA LEU A 93 0.71 -16.97 -21.31
C LEU A 93 0.31 -15.49 -21.31
N THR A 94 -0.81 -15.13 -20.67
CA THR A 94 -1.28 -13.74 -20.60
C THR A 94 -0.60 -12.93 -19.51
N HIS A 95 0.18 -13.58 -18.60
CA HIS A 95 0.94 -12.91 -17.55
C HIS A 95 2.45 -12.98 -17.79
N PRO A 96 2.99 -12.26 -18.79
CA PRO A 96 4.40 -12.34 -19.20
C PRO A 96 5.36 -11.97 -18.07
N VAL A 97 4.92 -11.11 -17.15
CA VAL A 97 5.71 -10.73 -15.96
C VAL A 97 5.90 -11.93 -15.00
N ALA A 98 4.85 -12.72 -14.78
CA ALA A 98 4.94 -13.91 -13.94
C ALA A 98 5.87 -14.96 -14.58
N LEU A 99 5.77 -15.16 -15.89
CA LEU A 99 6.66 -16.05 -16.64
C LEU A 99 8.12 -15.54 -16.62
N ALA A 100 8.33 -14.25 -16.85
CA ALA A 100 9.65 -13.62 -16.78
C ALA A 100 10.27 -13.73 -15.40
N SER A 101 9.48 -13.65 -14.32
CA SER A 101 9.97 -13.79 -12.94
C SER A 101 10.40 -15.22 -12.60
N VAL A 102 9.86 -16.25 -13.27
CA VAL A 102 10.34 -17.63 -13.14
C VAL A 102 11.72 -17.79 -13.80
N LEU A 103 11.90 -17.19 -14.98
CA LEU A 103 13.15 -17.27 -15.71
C LEU A 103 14.25 -16.39 -15.09
N TYR A 104 13.86 -15.19 -14.65
CA TYR A 104 14.77 -14.21 -14.03
C TYR A 104 14.08 -13.53 -12.83
N PRO A 105 14.17 -14.13 -11.63
CA PRO A 105 13.45 -13.71 -10.43
C PRO A 105 13.48 -12.20 -10.13
N PRO A 106 14.62 -11.50 -10.27
CA PRO A 106 14.70 -10.08 -9.97
C PRO A 106 13.90 -9.15 -10.89
N VAL A 107 13.51 -9.61 -12.10
CA VAL A 107 12.67 -8.82 -13.03
C VAL A 107 11.33 -8.45 -12.41
N ARG A 108 10.85 -9.24 -11.45
CA ARG A 108 9.62 -8.95 -10.71
C ARG A 108 9.67 -7.58 -10.02
N VAL A 109 10.83 -7.15 -9.53
CA VAL A 109 11.03 -5.84 -8.88
C VAL A 109 10.78 -4.69 -9.86
N LEU A 110 11.28 -4.79 -11.11
CA LEU A 110 11.09 -3.75 -12.13
C LEU A 110 9.61 -3.52 -12.48
N PHE A 111 8.80 -4.56 -12.38
CA PHE A 111 7.37 -4.49 -12.63
C PHE A 111 6.54 -4.19 -11.37
N SER A 112 7.17 -4.15 -10.20
CA SER A 112 6.52 -3.81 -8.93
C SER A 112 6.32 -2.28 -8.73
N ILE A 113 6.20 -1.50 -9.81
CA ILE A 113 5.72 -0.08 -9.75
C ILE A 113 4.41 0.01 -8.96
N ARG A 114 3.61 -1.06 -8.97
CA ARG A 114 2.44 -1.20 -8.10
C ARG A 114 2.80 -1.25 -6.61
N LEU A 115 3.96 -1.81 -6.25
CA LEU A 115 4.45 -1.82 -4.87
C LEU A 115 4.66 -0.38 -4.40
N VAL A 116 5.35 0.44 -5.21
CA VAL A 116 5.55 1.87 -4.93
C VAL A 116 4.21 2.59 -4.79
N ARG A 117 3.26 2.39 -5.70
CA ARG A 117 1.91 2.98 -5.58
C ARG A 117 1.14 2.51 -4.35
N SER A 118 1.30 1.24 -3.93
CA SER A 118 0.65 0.71 -2.73
C SER A 118 1.25 1.27 -1.44
N MET A 119 2.52 1.66 -1.46
CA MET A 119 3.23 2.26 -0.34
C MET A 119 2.70 3.64 0.02
N PHE A 120 2.28 4.45 -0.97
CA PHE A 120 1.72 5.78 -0.75
C PHE A 120 0.23 5.78 -0.34
N ARG A 121 -0.42 4.62 -0.24
CA ARG A 121 -1.80 4.53 0.26
C ARG A 121 -1.80 4.56 1.79
N ARG A 122 -2.67 5.39 2.37
CA ARG A 122 -2.83 5.52 3.83
C ARG A 122 -2.99 4.15 4.50
N GLY A 123 -2.21 3.88 5.55
CA GLY A 123 -2.31 2.69 6.38
C GLY A 123 -1.25 1.61 6.14
N HIS A 124 -0.26 1.81 5.25
CA HIS A 124 0.76 0.79 4.95
C HIS A 124 2.19 1.18 5.33
N LEU A 125 2.36 2.05 6.35
CA LEU A 125 3.68 2.48 6.83
C LEU A 125 4.61 1.30 7.15
N THR A 126 4.10 0.27 7.83
CA THR A 126 4.88 -0.93 8.16
C THR A 126 5.44 -1.62 6.91
N ARG A 127 4.63 -1.76 5.85
CA ARG A 127 5.10 -2.36 4.58
C ARG A 127 6.18 -1.51 3.92
N PHE A 128 6.00 -0.20 3.94
CA PHE A 128 6.99 0.74 3.41
C PHE A 128 8.32 0.62 4.16
N LEU A 129 8.29 0.65 5.50
CA LEU A 129 9.48 0.50 6.34
C LEU A 129 10.15 -0.85 6.15
N THR A 130 9.38 -1.94 6.04
CA THR A 130 9.94 -3.26 5.75
C THR A 130 10.63 -3.29 4.39
N ALA A 131 10.02 -2.72 3.35
CA ALA A 131 10.63 -2.67 2.02
C ALA A 131 11.89 -1.78 2.00
N ALA A 132 11.86 -0.63 2.70
CA ALA A 132 13.03 0.22 2.84
C ALA A 132 14.18 -0.50 3.58
N ALA A 133 13.88 -1.20 4.67
CA ALA A 133 14.86 -2.00 5.40
C ALA A 133 15.47 -3.11 4.53
N VAL A 134 14.65 -3.82 3.75
CA VAL A 134 15.12 -4.84 2.82
C VAL A 134 16.02 -4.23 1.75
N LEU A 135 15.65 -3.07 1.17
CA LEU A 135 16.48 -2.36 0.18
C LEU A 135 17.83 -1.92 0.74
N VAL A 136 17.86 -1.43 1.97
CA VAL A 136 19.11 -1.02 2.65
C VAL A 136 20.00 -2.23 2.91
N LEU A 137 19.46 -3.34 3.40
CA LEU A 137 20.20 -4.58 3.62
C LEU A 137 20.73 -5.18 2.31
N ASP A 138 19.92 -5.16 1.26
CA ASP A 138 20.31 -5.60 -0.08
C ASP A 138 21.44 -4.71 -0.63
N GLY A 139 21.30 -3.40 -0.48
CA GLY A 139 22.36 -2.44 -0.81
C GLY A 139 23.65 -2.67 -0.03
N ALA A 140 23.57 -3.01 1.27
CA ALA A 140 24.74 -3.37 2.08
C ALA A 140 25.46 -4.60 1.52
N VAL A 141 24.71 -5.64 1.11
CA VAL A 141 25.30 -6.82 0.44
C VAL A 141 26.00 -6.44 -0.86
N ILE A 142 25.37 -5.59 -1.67
CA ILE A 142 25.95 -5.11 -2.95
C ILE A 142 27.23 -4.33 -2.68
N VAL A 143 27.23 -3.39 -1.74
CA VAL A 143 28.43 -2.63 -1.35
C VAL A 143 29.54 -3.57 -0.88
N TYR A 144 29.24 -4.52 0.02
CA TYR A 144 30.21 -5.52 0.47
C TYR A 144 30.83 -6.28 -0.71
N LEU A 145 30.02 -6.72 -1.69
CA LEU A 145 30.51 -7.49 -2.82
C LEU A 145 31.43 -6.67 -3.73
N PHE A 146 31.20 -5.38 -3.90
CA PHE A 146 32.09 -4.50 -4.65
C PHE A 146 33.33 -4.11 -3.87
N GLU A 147 33.27 -3.94 -2.55
CA GLU A 147 34.33 -3.37 -1.72
C GLU A 147 35.28 -4.40 -1.15
N ARG A 148 34.84 -5.61 -0.85
CA ARG A 148 35.61 -6.62 -0.08
C ARG A 148 37.02 -6.95 -0.60
N HIS A 149 37.27 -6.78 -1.90
CA HIS A 149 38.56 -7.04 -2.54
C HIS A 149 39.15 -5.79 -3.22
N ALA A 150 38.53 -4.63 -3.06
CA ALA A 150 39.00 -3.41 -3.70
C ALA A 150 40.23 -2.81 -2.99
N SER A 151 41.18 -2.35 -3.77
CA SER A 151 42.37 -1.64 -3.23
C SER A 151 41.89 -0.34 -2.55
N GLY A 152 42.33 -0.14 -1.31
CA GLY A 152 42.00 1.08 -0.54
C GLY A 152 40.61 1.09 0.09
N SER A 153 39.85 0.00 -0.03
CA SER A 153 38.59 -0.14 0.72
C SER A 153 38.89 -0.47 2.18
N ASN A 154 38.01 -0.01 3.05
CA ASN A 154 37.96 -0.34 4.48
C ASN A 154 36.74 -1.23 4.84
N ILE A 155 35.93 -1.60 3.86
CA ILE A 155 34.76 -2.50 4.02
C ILE A 155 35.15 -3.90 3.60
N HIS A 156 35.59 -4.73 4.55
CA HIS A 156 36.09 -6.08 4.27
C HIS A 156 35.14 -7.19 4.69
N THR A 157 34.20 -6.90 5.59
CA THR A 157 33.19 -7.85 6.06
C THR A 157 31.75 -7.37 5.75
N LEU A 158 30.82 -8.32 5.72
CA LEU A 158 29.41 -7.97 5.59
C LEU A 158 28.92 -7.12 6.77
N GLY A 159 29.50 -7.34 7.98
CA GLY A 159 29.21 -6.55 9.15
C GLY A 159 29.58 -5.08 8.97
N ASP A 160 30.75 -4.78 8.39
CA ASP A 160 31.20 -3.42 8.10
C ASP A 160 30.25 -2.72 7.12
N ALA A 161 29.81 -3.44 6.08
CA ALA A 161 28.90 -2.91 5.09
C ALA A 161 27.50 -2.62 5.68
N VAL A 162 26.98 -3.53 6.51
CA VAL A 162 25.70 -3.33 7.21
C VAL A 162 25.80 -2.17 8.19
N TRP A 163 26.86 -2.10 8.97
CA TRP A 163 27.12 -0.98 9.88
C TRP A 163 27.16 0.35 9.14
N TRP A 164 27.98 0.43 8.08
CA TRP A 164 28.06 1.62 7.24
C TRP A 164 26.71 2.02 6.66
N SER A 165 25.93 1.07 6.14
CA SER A 165 24.62 1.34 5.56
C SER A 165 23.65 1.88 6.60
N PHE A 166 23.65 1.33 7.81
CA PHE A 166 22.83 1.80 8.93
C PHE A 166 23.20 3.22 9.35
N VAL A 167 24.48 3.49 9.55
CA VAL A 167 25.01 4.82 9.90
C VAL A 167 24.70 5.85 8.83
N THR A 168 24.72 5.46 7.56
CA THR A 168 24.44 6.32 6.41
C THR A 168 22.96 6.63 6.29
N VAL A 169 22.08 5.62 6.38
CA VAL A 169 20.60 5.80 6.29
C VAL A 169 20.06 6.63 7.46
N THR A 170 20.65 6.46 8.64
CA THR A 170 20.29 7.26 9.83
C THR A 170 20.88 8.67 9.80
N THR A 171 21.61 9.04 8.75
CA THR A 171 22.28 10.35 8.56
C THR A 171 23.31 10.70 9.63
N VAL A 172 23.83 9.71 10.39
CA VAL A 172 24.87 9.91 11.41
C VAL A 172 26.23 10.14 10.76
N GLY A 173 26.66 9.27 9.82
CA GLY A 173 27.82 9.46 8.98
C GLY A 173 29.15 9.58 9.74
N TYR A 174 29.51 8.59 10.57
CA TYR A 174 30.77 8.63 11.33
C TYR A 174 32.03 8.77 10.45
N GLY A 175 31.99 8.26 9.19
CA GLY A 175 33.10 8.33 8.26
C GLY A 175 34.18 7.27 8.51
N ASP A 176 33.94 6.31 9.36
CA ASP A 176 34.78 5.16 9.68
C ASP A 176 34.86 4.15 8.53
N PHE A 177 33.71 3.94 7.84
CA PHE A 177 33.59 3.12 6.64
C PHE A 177 32.99 3.94 5.50
N TYR A 178 33.43 3.67 4.24
CA TYR A 178 32.88 4.30 3.04
C TYR A 178 33.26 3.51 1.79
N PRO A 179 32.40 3.49 0.73
CA PRO A 179 32.72 2.81 -0.51
C PRO A 179 33.73 3.62 -1.36
N VAL A 180 34.70 2.92 -1.92
CA VAL A 180 35.74 3.49 -2.79
C VAL A 180 35.53 3.15 -4.27
N THR A 181 34.85 2.00 -4.57
CA THR A 181 34.60 1.56 -5.94
C THR A 181 33.46 2.36 -6.59
N ALA A 182 33.47 2.42 -7.91
CA ALA A 182 32.36 3.07 -8.66
C ALA A 182 31.02 2.37 -8.40
N GLY A 183 30.98 1.01 -8.39
CA GLY A 183 29.78 0.24 -8.10
C GLY A 183 29.29 0.44 -6.66
N GLY A 184 30.20 0.45 -5.68
CA GLY A 184 29.89 0.75 -4.29
C GLY A 184 29.31 2.16 -4.12
N ARG A 185 29.89 3.17 -4.77
CA ARG A 185 29.42 4.57 -4.72
C ARG A 185 28.03 4.75 -5.35
N VAL A 186 27.75 4.12 -6.49
CA VAL A 186 26.42 4.14 -7.11
C VAL A 186 25.38 3.52 -6.17
N THR A 187 25.71 2.37 -5.59
CA THR A 187 24.86 1.70 -4.59
C THR A 187 24.63 2.58 -3.35
N ALA A 188 25.69 3.26 -2.90
CA ALA A 188 25.63 4.22 -1.80
C ALA A 188 24.62 5.35 -2.08
N CYS A 189 24.62 5.92 -3.27
CA CYS A 189 23.63 6.93 -3.66
C CYS A 189 22.19 6.39 -3.58
N CYS A 190 21.95 5.14 -3.99
CA CYS A 190 20.65 4.49 -3.87
C CYS A 190 20.23 4.31 -2.40
N ILE A 191 21.16 3.88 -1.53
CA ILE A 191 20.91 3.73 -0.09
C ILE A 191 20.59 5.08 0.54
N MET A 192 21.35 6.13 0.25
CA MET A 192 21.12 7.49 0.74
C MET A 192 19.75 8.01 0.29
N GLY A 193 19.40 7.84 -1.00
CA GLY A 193 18.09 8.20 -1.52
C GLY A 193 16.93 7.46 -0.82
N THR A 194 17.12 6.17 -0.53
CA THR A 194 16.15 5.35 0.22
C THR A 194 15.97 5.89 1.65
N GLY A 195 17.06 6.28 2.32
CA GLY A 195 17.03 6.88 3.66
C GLY A 195 16.26 8.20 3.68
N LEU A 196 16.58 9.12 2.78
CA LEU A 196 15.89 10.42 2.66
C LEU A 196 14.40 10.25 2.38
N LEU A 197 14.04 9.34 1.45
CA LEU A 197 12.65 9.05 1.14
C LEU A 197 11.91 8.44 2.35
N THR A 198 12.58 7.57 3.08
CA THR A 198 12.02 6.95 4.29
C THR A 198 11.72 8.00 5.35
N LEU A 199 12.65 8.90 5.62
CA LEU A 199 12.45 10.00 6.56
C LEU A 199 11.28 10.91 6.13
N ALA A 200 11.22 11.29 4.85
CA ALA A 200 10.14 12.12 4.30
C ALA A 200 8.76 11.46 4.46
N VAL A 201 8.65 10.15 4.15
CA VAL A 201 7.38 9.41 4.27
C VAL A 201 6.96 9.27 5.73
N VAL A 202 7.89 8.95 6.64
CA VAL A 202 7.59 8.85 8.08
C VAL A 202 7.09 10.19 8.61
N THR A 203 7.79 11.27 8.30
CA THR A 203 7.40 12.63 8.72
C THR A 203 6.01 13.01 8.18
N ALA A 204 5.74 12.73 6.91
CA ALA A 204 4.44 13.00 6.30
C ALA A 204 3.31 12.18 6.95
N GLN A 205 3.56 10.91 7.29
CA GLN A 205 2.59 10.05 7.97
C GLN A 205 2.30 10.53 9.40
N VAL A 206 3.33 10.91 10.14
CA VAL A 206 3.18 11.48 11.49
C VAL A 206 2.38 12.79 11.41
N ALA A 207 2.73 13.72 10.53
CA ALA A 207 2.00 14.98 10.34
C ALA A 207 0.54 14.73 9.96
N SER A 208 0.27 13.80 9.03
CA SER A 208 -1.09 13.48 8.60
C SER A 208 -1.95 12.88 9.72
N SER A 209 -1.35 12.15 10.66
CA SER A 209 -2.06 11.58 11.80
C SER A 209 -2.53 12.65 12.79
N PHE A 210 -1.76 13.73 12.98
CA PHE A 210 -2.19 14.87 13.79
C PHE A 210 -3.33 15.67 13.13
N VAL A 211 -3.21 15.92 11.83
CA VAL A 211 -4.27 16.64 11.07
C VAL A 211 -5.58 15.85 11.07
N ALA A 212 -5.53 14.52 10.91
CA ALA A 212 -6.73 13.67 10.91
C ALA A 212 -7.46 13.66 12.28
N GLN A 213 -6.78 13.94 13.39
CA GLN A 213 -7.36 13.97 14.73
C GLN A 213 -7.99 15.34 15.07
N GLY A 214 -7.58 16.42 14.41
CA GLY A 214 -8.05 17.78 14.67
C GLY A 214 -9.54 18.01 14.32
N PRO A 215 -9.98 17.80 13.06
CA PRO A 215 -11.35 18.14 12.66
C PRO A 215 -12.45 17.22 13.19
N SER A 216 -12.13 15.94 13.45
CA SER A 216 -13.12 14.98 13.93
C SER A 216 -13.55 15.20 15.38
N ARG A 217 -12.76 15.87 16.19
CA ARG A 217 -13.15 16.26 17.58
C ARG A 217 -13.93 17.56 17.62
N ALA A 218 -13.72 18.46 16.65
CA ALA A 218 -14.40 19.75 16.60
C ALA A 218 -15.79 19.67 15.91
N ARG A 219 -15.99 18.73 14.98
CA ARG A 219 -17.27 18.59 14.26
C ARG A 219 -18.48 18.35 15.17
N PRO A 220 -18.47 17.38 16.10
CA PRO A 220 -19.62 17.16 16.97
C PRO A 220 -19.95 18.38 17.83
N ALA A 221 -18.93 19.11 18.30
CA ALA A 221 -19.13 20.33 19.10
C ALA A 221 -19.74 21.47 18.29
N LEU A 222 -19.34 21.64 17.03
CA LEU A 222 -19.91 22.65 16.11
C LEU A 222 -21.34 22.31 15.69
N GLU A 223 -21.64 21.03 15.43
CA GLU A 223 -22.97 20.56 15.10
C GLU A 223 -23.92 20.71 16.29
N ASP A 224 -23.49 20.41 17.50
CA ASP A 224 -24.27 20.59 18.74
C ASP A 224 -24.53 22.09 19.02
N GLU A 225 -23.54 22.94 18.77
CA GLU A 225 -23.71 24.39 18.89
C GLU A 225 -24.64 24.99 17.83
N ALA A 226 -24.56 24.49 16.59
CA ALA A 226 -25.48 24.89 15.53
C ALA A 226 -26.92 24.48 15.84
N ALA A 227 -27.14 23.24 16.28
CA ALA A 227 -28.44 22.75 16.70
C ALA A 227 -29.03 23.56 17.88
N ARG A 228 -28.21 23.92 18.87
CA ARG A 228 -28.64 24.80 19.99
C ARG A 228 -29.03 26.18 19.51
N ARG A 229 -28.34 26.77 18.56
CA ARG A 229 -28.69 28.07 17.97
C ARG A 229 -30.01 28.03 17.25
N GLU A 230 -30.26 26.97 16.46
CA GLU A 230 -31.55 26.80 15.77
C GLU A 230 -32.74 26.70 16.75
N VAL A 231 -32.61 25.90 17.83
CA VAL A 231 -33.64 25.80 18.86
C VAL A 231 -33.88 27.14 19.54
N THR A 232 -32.82 27.90 19.87
CA THR A 232 -32.94 29.22 20.50
C THR A 232 -33.60 30.24 19.58
N MET A 233 -33.32 30.24 18.27
CA MET A 233 -33.94 31.12 17.28
C MET A 233 -35.44 30.81 17.14
N ALA A 234 -35.83 29.53 17.04
CA ALA A 234 -37.21 29.12 16.97
C ALA A 234 -38.00 29.52 18.22
N GLU A 235 -37.39 29.45 19.41
CA GLU A 235 -38.03 29.89 20.66
C GLU A 235 -38.20 31.42 20.70
N LEU A 236 -37.24 32.18 20.19
CA LEU A 236 -37.37 33.64 20.06
C LEU A 236 -38.48 34.03 19.09
N ASP A 237 -38.60 33.39 17.94
CA ASP A 237 -39.63 33.64 16.96
C ASP A 237 -41.04 33.36 17.56
N GLN A 238 -41.21 32.26 18.32
CA GLN A 238 -42.44 31.99 19.03
C GLN A 238 -42.79 33.04 20.08
N ARG A 239 -41.81 33.55 20.82
CA ARG A 239 -42.03 34.62 21.79
C ARG A 239 -42.43 35.94 21.11
N LEU A 240 -41.77 36.28 20.01
CA LEU A 240 -42.10 37.48 19.22
C LEU A 240 -43.54 37.39 18.67
N ALA A 241 -43.92 36.28 18.05
CA ALA A 241 -45.25 36.06 17.54
C ALA A 241 -46.34 36.17 18.66
N ARG A 242 -46.04 35.67 19.87
CA ARG A 242 -46.90 35.79 21.03
C ARG A 242 -47.07 37.25 21.48
N ILE A 243 -45.98 38.03 21.51
CA ILE A 243 -46.02 39.45 21.87
C ILE A 243 -46.77 40.25 20.83
N GLU A 244 -46.60 40.00 19.55
CA GLU A 244 -47.35 40.65 18.45
C GLU A 244 -48.84 40.36 18.58
N HIS A 245 -49.21 39.11 18.84
CA HIS A 245 -50.60 38.75 19.06
C HIS A 245 -51.23 39.47 20.29
N LEU A 246 -50.49 39.56 21.41
CA LEU A 246 -50.95 40.26 22.60
C LEU A 246 -51.07 41.78 22.35
N LEU A 247 -50.22 42.39 21.60
CA LEU A 247 -50.29 43.81 21.22
C LEU A 247 -51.48 44.08 20.29
N THR A 248 -51.77 43.20 19.36
CA THR A 248 -52.96 43.31 18.46
C THR A 248 -54.24 43.18 19.22
N VAL A 249 -54.34 42.32 20.22
CA VAL A 249 -55.50 42.16 21.10
C VAL A 249 -55.64 43.31 22.10
N ALA A 250 -54.54 43.94 22.54
CA ALA A 250 -54.54 45.03 23.48
C ALA A 250 -54.81 46.43 22.88
N GLN A 251 -54.91 46.55 21.57
CA GLN A 251 -55.33 47.79 20.90
C GLN A 251 -56.86 47.89 20.87
N PRO A 252 -57.52 48.57 21.83
CA PRO A 252 -58.94 48.81 21.78
C PRO A 252 -59.27 49.96 20.87
N GLY A 253 -59.74 49.70 19.69
CA GLY A 253 -60.28 50.76 18.87
C GLY A 253 -59.83 50.77 17.41
N ASN A 254 -60.30 49.79 16.67
CA ASN A 254 -60.63 50.00 15.27
C ASN A 254 -61.89 49.20 14.94
N ALA A 255 -63.02 49.64 15.50
CA ALA A 255 -64.29 49.19 15.02
C ALA A 255 -64.51 49.78 13.61
N PRO A 256 -64.89 48.96 12.58
CA PRO A 256 -65.25 49.48 11.29
C PRO A 256 -66.51 50.31 11.46
N GLY A 257 -66.39 51.62 11.15
CA GLY A 257 -67.44 52.61 11.26
C GLY A 257 -68.70 52.18 10.56
N ALA A 258 -69.83 52.24 11.29
CA ALA A 258 -71.16 52.24 10.74
C ALA A 258 -71.30 53.38 9.76
N SER A 259 -71.47 53.09 8.49
CA SER A 259 -72.01 54.06 7.52
C SER A 259 -73.51 54.15 7.74
N ASP A 260 -73.86 55.23 8.39
CA ASP A 260 -75.31 55.67 8.37
C ASP A 260 -75.70 55.99 6.94
N GLY A 261 -76.85 55.48 6.56
CA GLY A 261 -77.49 55.87 5.38
C GLY A 261 -78.23 57.24 5.57
N ASP A 262 -78.32 57.95 4.51
CA ASP A 262 -79.47 58.65 3.99
C ASP A 262 -79.31 58.87 2.50
#